data_bc6c432b5774a70a8c50ab58cdec2a5d
#
_entry.id   bc6c432b5774a70a8c50ab58cdec2a5d
#
_cell.length_a   1.000
_cell.length_b   1.000
_cell.length_c   1.000
_cell.angle_alpha   90.00
_cell.angle_beta   90.00
_cell.angle_gamma   90.00
#
_symmetry.space_group_name_H-M   'P 1'
#
loop_
_entity.id
_entity.type
_entity.pdbx_description
1 polymer ?
#
loop_
_entity_poly.entity_id
_entity_poly.type
_entity_poly.pdbx_seq_one_letter_code
_entity_poly.pdbx_strand_id
1 'polypeptide(L)'
;MDPSAPTASPGDAQPDEGSPEAPVFRSGFVALIGRPNVGKSTLLNQLVGQKVAITSPVAQTTRNRLRAILTTPAAQLILLDTPGIHKPHHLLGERLVQSARGAIGEVDVVLLLVDASQPAGRGDGFIVDLLRHSRVPVHVALNKSDRVGADAEDLAATYRELLADGGDPPVAWPLHPCSALNGDGCQELVEALAADLPPGPLLYPADTVSDQPEQLLLAELIREQVLSLTREEVPHSVAVRIERIVEEEAKGKVRTAVLATVLVERSSQKGILIGKGGQMLKAIGQGARLQMQKVFDGPVYLELFVKVVPNWRSHPGRLAELGYRGD
;
A
#
# COMPACT_ATOMS: atom_id res chain seq x y z
N MET A 1 42.37 -73.38 24.07
CA MET A 1 41.52 -73.51 25.27
C MET A 1 41.46 -72.13 25.90
N ASP A 2 40.50 -71.47 25.76
CA ASP A 2 39.58 -70.83 26.64
C ASP A 2 38.71 -69.83 25.85
N PRO A 3 37.42 -70.02 25.86
CA PRO A 3 36.50 -69.12 25.18
C PRO A 3 35.80 -68.24 26.20
N SER A 4 35.81 -67.00 26.06
CA SER A 4 34.70 -66.12 26.61
C SER A 4 34.93 -64.68 26.19
N ALA A 5 34.30 -64.31 25.07
CA ALA A 5 33.94 -62.92 24.78
C ALA A 5 32.58 -62.65 25.35
N PRO A 6 32.33 -61.55 26.07
CA PRO A 6 30.98 -61.14 26.45
C PRO A 6 30.29 -60.39 25.29
N THR A 7 29.11 -60.87 24.96
CA THR A 7 28.14 -60.22 24.10
C THR A 7 27.68 -58.89 24.70
N ALA A 8 27.94 -57.77 23.99
CA ALA A 8 27.35 -56.48 24.30
C ALA A 8 25.90 -56.46 23.87
N SER A 9 25.01 -56.17 24.80
CA SER A 9 23.57 -55.88 24.57
C SER A 9 23.42 -54.59 23.79
N PRO A 10 22.45 -54.43 22.89
CA PRO A 10 22.11 -53.18 22.24
C PRO A 10 21.56 -52.22 23.27
N GLY A 11 22.29 -51.15 23.54
CA GLY A 11 21.84 -50.07 24.39
C GLY A 11 20.62 -49.35 23.80
N ASP A 12 19.66 -49.15 24.68
CA ASP A 12 18.47 -48.36 24.46
C ASP A 12 18.84 -46.97 23.91
N ALA A 13 18.51 -46.73 22.64
CA ALA A 13 18.52 -45.39 22.08
C ALA A 13 17.35 -44.61 22.73
N GLN A 14 17.68 -43.70 23.63
CA GLN A 14 16.73 -42.72 24.11
C GLN A 14 16.25 -41.88 22.91
N PRO A 15 14.92 -41.57 22.83
CA PRO A 15 14.46 -40.64 21.82
C PRO A 15 15.06 -39.26 22.07
N ASP A 16 15.61 -38.70 21.04
CA ASP A 16 16.18 -37.34 20.98
C ASP A 16 15.09 -36.36 21.41
N GLU A 17 15.18 -35.86 22.65
CA GLU A 17 14.28 -34.83 23.16
C GLU A 17 14.54 -33.54 22.41
N GLY A 18 13.66 -33.28 21.38
CA GLY A 18 13.24 -31.97 20.94
C GLY A 18 14.33 -30.90 20.76
N SER A 19 15.10 -30.98 19.69
CA SER A 19 15.65 -29.75 19.11
C SER A 19 14.48 -28.80 18.80
N PRO A 20 14.52 -27.52 19.23
CA PRO A 20 13.46 -26.59 18.87
C PRO A 20 13.35 -26.55 17.34
N GLU A 21 12.19 -26.91 16.80
CA GLU A 21 11.93 -26.79 15.36
C GLU A 21 12.32 -25.39 14.91
N ALA A 22 13.20 -25.29 13.92
CA ALA A 22 13.58 -24.00 13.35
C ALA A 22 12.29 -23.25 12.96
N PRO A 23 12.19 -21.95 13.26
CA PRO A 23 10.99 -21.18 12.97
C PRO A 23 10.65 -21.32 11.48
N VAL A 24 9.46 -21.84 11.20
CA VAL A 24 8.98 -22.07 9.84
C VAL A 24 8.78 -20.71 9.16
N PHE A 25 9.50 -20.47 8.07
CA PHE A 25 9.32 -19.26 7.28
C PHE A 25 7.91 -19.22 6.67
N ARG A 26 7.29 -18.04 6.70
CA ARG A 26 5.92 -17.83 6.23
C ARG A 26 5.89 -16.82 5.11
N SER A 27 5.01 -17.00 4.13
CA SER A 27 4.86 -16.04 3.05
C SER A 27 3.43 -16.03 2.52
N GLY A 28 2.95 -14.85 2.13
CA GLY A 28 1.60 -14.73 1.60
C GLY A 28 1.20 -13.31 1.33
N PHE A 29 -0.04 -13.15 0.89
CA PHE A 29 -0.63 -11.89 0.46
C PHE A 29 -1.50 -11.28 1.56
N VAL A 30 -1.33 -9.97 1.77
CA VAL A 30 -2.10 -9.19 2.75
C VAL A 30 -2.81 -8.06 2.03
N ALA A 31 -4.15 -8.03 2.02
CA ALA A 31 -4.91 -6.92 1.45
C ALA A 31 -5.07 -5.77 2.47
N LEU A 32 -4.62 -4.57 2.11
CA LEU A 32 -4.86 -3.35 2.88
C LEU A 32 -6.21 -2.75 2.49
N ILE A 33 -7.17 -2.82 3.38
CA ILE A 33 -8.54 -2.35 3.20
C ILE A 33 -8.79 -1.17 4.14
N GLY A 34 -9.63 -0.22 3.75
CA GLY A 34 -10.01 0.90 4.61
C GLY A 34 -10.54 2.09 3.83
N ARG A 35 -11.16 3.03 4.54
CA ARG A 35 -11.67 4.27 3.95
C ARG A 35 -10.56 5.09 3.28
N PRO A 36 -10.90 6.04 2.40
CA PRO A 36 -9.93 7.04 1.95
C PRO A 36 -9.31 7.79 3.14
N ASN A 37 -8.04 8.12 3.03
CA ASN A 37 -7.28 8.95 3.99
C ASN A 37 -7.07 8.36 5.40
N VAL A 38 -7.34 7.07 5.61
CA VAL A 38 -7.00 6.39 6.88
C VAL A 38 -5.51 6.09 7.01
N GLY A 39 -4.71 6.26 5.95
CA GLY A 39 -3.25 6.12 5.97
C GLY A 39 -2.69 4.86 5.35
N LYS A 40 -3.44 4.14 4.48
CA LYS A 40 -2.98 2.89 3.83
C LYS A 40 -1.63 3.02 3.15
N SER A 41 -1.49 3.97 2.21
CA SER A 41 -0.22 4.19 1.49
C SER A 41 0.90 4.71 2.40
N THR A 42 0.57 5.42 3.47
CA THR A 42 1.55 5.85 4.49
C THR A 42 2.08 4.64 5.26
N LEU A 43 1.18 3.78 5.73
CA LEU A 43 1.56 2.55 6.42
C LEU A 43 2.41 1.65 5.53
N LEU A 44 2.02 1.49 4.28
CA LEU A 44 2.75 0.67 3.32
C LEU A 44 4.19 1.17 3.13
N ASN A 45 4.40 2.48 2.94
CA ASN A 45 5.74 3.07 2.86
C ASN A 45 6.54 2.91 4.16
N GLN A 46 5.87 3.05 5.32
CA GLN A 46 6.49 2.86 6.64
C GLN A 46 6.99 1.42 6.82
N LEU A 47 6.16 0.44 6.47
CA LEU A 47 6.51 -0.98 6.63
C LEU A 47 7.67 -1.42 5.75
N VAL A 48 7.72 -0.96 4.49
CA VAL A 48 8.81 -1.34 3.57
C VAL A 48 10.05 -0.42 3.68
N GLY A 49 9.98 0.63 4.50
CA GLY A 49 11.10 1.54 4.78
C GLY A 49 11.47 2.47 3.63
N GLN A 50 10.69 2.51 2.55
CA GLN A 50 10.92 3.41 1.43
C GLN A 50 9.61 3.80 0.73
N LYS A 51 9.68 4.82 -0.12
CA LYS A 51 8.51 5.34 -0.83
C LYS A 51 8.20 4.51 -2.07
N VAL A 52 7.22 3.63 -1.97
CA VAL A 52 6.66 2.83 -3.08
C VAL A 52 5.26 3.29 -3.48
N ALA A 53 4.54 3.97 -2.59
CA ALA A 53 3.21 4.52 -2.84
C ALA A 53 3.17 6.03 -2.60
N ILE A 54 2.36 6.73 -3.37
CA ILE A 54 2.14 8.16 -3.13
C ILE A 54 1.15 8.39 -1.99
N THR A 55 1.33 9.50 -1.30
CA THR A 55 0.47 9.90 -0.20
C THR A 55 -0.16 11.26 -0.49
N SER A 56 -1.44 11.44 -0.18
CA SER A 56 -2.13 12.71 -0.37
C SER A 56 -3.33 12.82 0.57
N PRO A 57 -3.69 14.02 1.02
CA PRO A 57 -4.95 14.25 1.74
C PRO A 57 -6.17 14.15 0.82
N VAL A 58 -5.99 14.08 -0.50
CA VAL A 58 -7.08 13.96 -1.48
C VAL A 58 -7.59 12.52 -1.51
N ALA A 59 -8.90 12.33 -1.48
CA ALA A 59 -9.51 11.00 -1.60
C ALA A 59 -9.16 10.35 -2.95
N GLN A 60 -9.09 9.01 -2.97
CA GLN A 60 -8.73 8.22 -4.17
C GLN A 60 -7.31 8.50 -4.69
N THR A 61 -6.36 8.64 -3.76
CA THR A 61 -4.94 8.79 -4.08
C THR A 61 -4.43 7.55 -4.83
N THR A 62 -4.70 6.35 -4.34
CA THR A 62 -4.37 5.08 -5.01
C THR A 62 -5.43 4.77 -6.07
N ARG A 63 -4.99 4.56 -7.31
CA ARG A 63 -5.85 4.18 -8.44
C ARG A 63 -5.54 2.80 -9.01
N ASN A 64 -4.30 2.34 -8.84
CA ASN A 64 -3.84 1.04 -9.27
C ASN A 64 -3.59 0.15 -8.06
N ARG A 65 -3.78 -1.16 -8.20
CA ARG A 65 -3.30 -2.12 -7.20
C ARG A 65 -1.78 -2.06 -7.18
N LEU A 66 -1.22 -1.71 -6.04
CA LEU A 66 0.22 -1.70 -5.80
C LEU A 66 0.56 -2.91 -4.94
N ARG A 67 1.62 -3.62 -5.28
CA ARG A 67 2.23 -4.62 -4.43
C ARG A 67 3.51 -4.07 -3.83
N ALA A 68 3.56 -4.07 -2.50
CA ALA A 68 4.78 -3.81 -1.77
C ALA A 68 5.21 -5.09 -1.05
N ILE A 69 6.50 -5.37 -1.05
CA ILE A 69 7.06 -6.59 -0.51
C ILE A 69 7.85 -6.23 0.74
N LEU A 70 7.44 -6.79 1.88
CA LEU A 70 8.15 -6.70 3.13
C LEU A 70 8.76 -8.05 3.46
N THR A 71 10.08 -8.14 3.47
CA THR A 71 10.80 -9.33 3.86
C THR A 71 11.42 -9.15 5.24
N THR A 72 11.12 -10.05 6.15
CA THR A 72 11.70 -10.17 7.49
C THR A 72 12.47 -11.49 7.62
N PRO A 73 13.25 -11.72 8.67
CA PRO A 73 13.88 -13.01 8.89
C PRO A 73 12.91 -14.20 9.01
N ALA A 74 11.66 -13.95 9.43
CA ALA A 74 10.67 -14.99 9.68
C ALA A 74 9.56 -15.08 8.62
N ALA A 75 9.36 -14.02 7.82
CA ALA A 75 8.25 -13.98 6.87
C ALA A 75 8.48 -13.04 5.69
N GLN A 76 7.73 -13.26 4.61
CA GLN A 76 7.58 -12.31 3.50
C GLN A 76 6.10 -11.98 3.29
N LEU A 77 5.75 -10.71 3.52
CA LEU A 77 4.40 -10.20 3.34
C LEU A 77 4.30 -9.45 2.01
N ILE A 78 3.40 -9.86 1.14
CA ILE A 78 3.08 -9.15 -0.10
C ILE A 78 1.84 -8.30 0.18
N LEU A 79 2.09 -7.01 0.43
CA LEU A 79 1.08 -6.04 0.82
C LEU A 79 0.39 -5.47 -0.43
N LEU A 80 -0.92 -5.68 -0.55
CA LEU A 80 -1.73 -5.17 -1.66
C LEU A 80 -2.41 -3.87 -1.24
N ASP A 81 -1.95 -2.71 -1.75
CA ASP A 81 -2.67 -1.45 -1.55
C ASP A 81 -3.93 -1.43 -2.44
N THR A 82 -5.07 -1.28 -1.83
CA THR A 82 -6.34 -1.17 -2.53
C THR A 82 -6.85 0.27 -2.51
N PRO A 83 -7.59 0.71 -3.56
CA PRO A 83 -8.29 1.97 -3.50
C PRO A 83 -9.16 2.08 -2.25
N GLY A 84 -9.21 3.28 -1.64
CA GLY A 84 -10.03 3.49 -0.44
C GLY A 84 -11.51 3.18 -0.71
N ILE A 85 -12.09 2.33 0.14
CA ILE A 85 -13.48 1.90 0.02
C ILE A 85 -14.39 2.90 0.73
N HIS A 86 -15.43 3.34 0.03
CA HIS A 86 -16.54 4.09 0.59
C HIS A 86 -17.85 3.60 -0.02
N LYS A 87 -18.98 3.89 0.62
CA LYS A 87 -20.29 3.53 0.05
C LYS A 87 -20.41 4.15 -1.35
N PRO A 88 -20.64 3.34 -2.39
CA PRO A 88 -20.64 3.83 -3.76
C PRO A 88 -21.83 4.77 -3.99
N HIS A 89 -21.55 5.91 -4.61
CA HIS A 89 -22.58 6.84 -5.10
C HIS A 89 -22.60 6.91 -6.63
N HIS A 90 -21.62 6.27 -7.30
CA HIS A 90 -21.44 6.27 -8.76
C HIS A 90 -20.79 4.97 -9.22
N LEU A 91 -20.92 4.63 -10.50
CA LEU A 91 -20.36 3.44 -11.16
C LEU A 91 -18.87 3.18 -10.85
N LEU A 92 -18.05 4.23 -10.74
CA LEU A 92 -16.65 4.09 -10.34
C LEU A 92 -16.53 3.56 -8.91
N GLY A 93 -17.37 4.05 -7.98
CA GLY A 93 -17.39 3.56 -6.60
C GLY A 93 -17.77 2.08 -6.52
N GLU A 94 -18.72 1.63 -7.33
CA GLU A 94 -19.11 0.21 -7.41
C GLU A 94 -17.96 -0.67 -7.89
N ARG A 95 -17.23 -0.23 -8.92
CA ARG A 95 -16.04 -0.94 -9.42
C ARG A 95 -14.92 -1.02 -8.36
N LEU A 96 -14.70 0.05 -7.59
CA LEU A 96 -13.71 0.05 -6.51
C LEU A 96 -14.07 -0.95 -5.40
N VAL A 97 -15.35 -1.01 -5.02
CA VAL A 97 -15.84 -2.03 -4.05
C VAL A 97 -15.71 -3.43 -4.64
N GLN A 98 -16.02 -3.60 -5.92
CA GLN A 98 -15.89 -4.90 -6.60
C GLN A 98 -14.43 -5.36 -6.70
N SER A 99 -13.51 -4.43 -7.04
CA SER A 99 -12.07 -4.69 -7.04
C SER A 99 -11.54 -5.07 -5.65
N ALA A 100 -12.02 -4.40 -4.59
CA ALA A 100 -11.66 -4.76 -3.23
C ALA A 100 -12.21 -6.13 -2.80
N ARG A 101 -13.45 -6.48 -3.20
CA ARG A 101 -14.00 -7.83 -2.98
C ARG A 101 -13.19 -8.91 -3.70
N GLY A 102 -12.77 -8.64 -4.94
CA GLY A 102 -11.86 -9.53 -5.68
C GLY A 102 -10.55 -9.73 -4.94
N ALA A 103 -9.94 -8.65 -4.46
CA ALA A 103 -8.69 -8.72 -3.69
C ALA A 103 -8.83 -9.56 -2.40
N ILE A 104 -9.95 -9.43 -1.66
CA ILE A 104 -10.21 -10.20 -0.43
C ILE A 104 -10.26 -11.70 -0.72
N GLY A 105 -10.76 -12.12 -1.89
CA GLY A 105 -10.84 -13.54 -2.27
C GLY A 105 -9.52 -14.17 -2.69
N GLU A 106 -8.47 -13.37 -2.89
CA GLU A 106 -7.18 -13.78 -3.46
C GLU A 106 -6.01 -13.64 -2.47
N VAL A 107 -6.28 -13.29 -1.19
CA VAL A 107 -5.25 -13.07 -0.17
C VAL A 107 -5.34 -14.06 0.97
N ASP A 108 -4.28 -14.13 1.75
CA ASP A 108 -4.18 -15.00 2.92
C ASP A 108 -4.65 -14.29 4.20
N VAL A 109 -4.48 -12.96 4.26
CA VAL A 109 -4.87 -12.12 5.41
C VAL A 109 -5.44 -10.79 4.93
N VAL A 110 -6.40 -10.24 5.64
CA VAL A 110 -6.92 -8.88 5.43
C VAL A 110 -6.51 -7.98 6.58
N LEU A 111 -5.95 -6.81 6.25
CA LEU A 111 -5.68 -5.74 7.19
C LEU A 111 -6.65 -4.58 6.95
N LEU A 112 -7.61 -4.41 7.86
CA LEU A 112 -8.51 -3.25 7.88
C LEU A 112 -7.83 -2.08 8.60
N LEU A 113 -7.53 -1.01 7.87
CA LEU A 113 -7.04 0.24 8.48
C LEU A 113 -8.19 1.19 8.77
N VAL A 114 -8.20 1.71 9.99
CA VAL A 114 -9.12 2.75 10.45
C VAL A 114 -8.36 3.96 11.01
N ASP A 115 -9.01 5.11 11.04
CA ASP A 115 -8.48 6.35 11.61
C ASP A 115 -8.87 6.43 13.09
N ALA A 116 -8.01 5.95 13.97
CA ALA A 116 -8.28 5.89 15.40
C ALA A 116 -8.27 7.28 16.11
N SER A 117 -7.96 8.35 15.39
CA SER A 117 -8.12 9.71 15.93
C SER A 117 -9.57 10.20 15.95
N GLN A 118 -10.52 9.35 15.51
CA GLN A 118 -11.94 9.61 15.43
C GLN A 118 -12.72 8.37 15.89
N PRO A 119 -13.91 8.51 16.47
CA PRO A 119 -14.76 7.36 16.77
C PRO A 119 -15.19 6.62 15.50
N ALA A 120 -15.47 5.34 15.65
CA ALA A 120 -15.97 4.51 14.56
C ALA A 120 -17.23 5.11 13.91
N GLY A 121 -17.24 5.17 12.58
CA GLY A 121 -18.32 5.81 11.83
C GLY A 121 -19.03 4.88 10.85
N ARG A 122 -20.09 5.40 10.21
CA ARG A 122 -20.88 4.64 9.20
C ARG A 122 -20.04 4.08 8.05
N GLY A 123 -18.95 4.77 7.68
CA GLY A 123 -18.06 4.32 6.63
C GLY A 123 -17.21 3.12 7.05
N ASP A 124 -16.82 3.05 8.31
CA ASP A 124 -16.13 1.90 8.88
C ASP A 124 -17.09 0.71 9.00
N GLY A 125 -18.33 0.95 9.48
CA GLY A 125 -19.38 -0.07 9.53
C GLY A 125 -19.64 -0.72 8.18
N PHE A 126 -19.72 0.07 7.10
CA PHE A 126 -19.89 -0.47 5.74
C PHE A 126 -18.75 -1.44 5.35
N ILE A 127 -17.51 -1.14 5.74
CA ILE A 127 -16.37 -2.01 5.43
C ILE A 127 -16.36 -3.24 6.34
N VAL A 128 -16.69 -3.07 7.62
CA VAL A 128 -16.84 -4.19 8.56
C VAL A 128 -17.88 -5.17 8.04
N ASP A 129 -19.05 -4.70 7.59
CA ASP A 129 -20.10 -5.56 7.00
C ASP A 129 -19.63 -6.29 5.74
N LEU A 130 -18.82 -5.60 4.90
CA LEU A 130 -18.21 -6.22 3.73
C LEU A 130 -17.26 -7.37 4.09
N LEU A 131 -16.50 -7.22 5.19
CA LEU A 131 -15.50 -8.18 5.65
C LEU A 131 -16.04 -9.26 6.60
N ARG A 132 -17.25 -9.08 7.14
CA ARG A 132 -17.86 -9.95 8.16
C ARG A 132 -17.91 -11.42 7.78
N HIS A 133 -18.07 -11.70 6.51
CA HIS A 133 -18.07 -13.05 5.95
C HIS A 133 -16.74 -13.47 5.32
N SER A 134 -15.65 -12.76 5.66
CA SER A 134 -14.31 -13.14 5.18
C SER A 134 -13.96 -14.56 5.63
N ARG A 135 -13.37 -15.33 4.72
CA ARG A 135 -12.88 -16.69 5.01
C ARG A 135 -11.44 -16.71 5.48
N VAL A 136 -10.75 -15.58 5.35
CA VAL A 136 -9.37 -15.42 5.80
C VAL A 136 -9.33 -14.54 7.05
N PRO A 137 -8.27 -14.66 7.88
CA PRO A 137 -8.09 -13.81 9.05
C PRO A 137 -8.19 -12.33 8.72
N VAL A 138 -8.81 -11.57 9.62
CA VAL A 138 -8.90 -10.10 9.51
C VAL A 138 -8.30 -9.48 10.75
N HIS A 139 -7.35 -8.55 10.55
CA HIS A 139 -6.77 -7.70 11.59
C HIS A 139 -7.24 -6.27 11.40
N VAL A 140 -7.37 -5.50 12.49
CA VAL A 140 -7.74 -4.09 12.45
C VAL A 140 -6.58 -3.24 12.95
N ALA A 141 -6.01 -2.40 12.10
CA ALA A 141 -5.01 -1.41 12.50
C ALA A 141 -5.71 -0.12 12.91
N LEU A 142 -5.63 0.23 14.19
CA LEU A 142 -6.04 1.51 14.76
C LEU A 142 -4.94 2.54 14.46
N ASN A 143 -4.94 3.07 13.24
CA ASN A 143 -3.89 3.96 12.76
C ASN A 143 -4.08 5.39 13.27
N LYS A 144 -3.01 6.18 13.20
CA LYS A 144 -2.87 7.55 13.69
C LYS A 144 -2.90 7.67 15.22
N SER A 145 -2.37 6.66 15.91
CA SER A 145 -2.22 6.68 17.38
C SER A 145 -1.38 7.89 17.86
N ASP A 146 -0.51 8.44 17.00
CA ASP A 146 0.23 9.69 17.24
C ASP A 146 -0.66 10.92 17.46
N ARG A 147 -1.93 10.88 17.06
CA ARG A 147 -2.91 11.94 17.22
C ARG A 147 -3.87 11.72 18.38
N VAL A 148 -3.77 10.57 19.02
CA VAL A 148 -4.67 10.16 20.10
C VAL A 148 -3.94 10.33 21.42
N GLY A 149 -4.51 11.13 22.32
CA GLY A 149 -3.98 11.34 23.66
C GLY A 149 -4.64 10.43 24.70
N ALA A 150 -5.19 11.03 25.77
CA ALA A 150 -5.85 10.30 26.85
C ALA A 150 -7.11 9.51 26.42
N ASP A 151 -7.72 9.87 25.29
CA ASP A 151 -8.98 9.27 24.80
C ASP A 151 -8.75 7.97 23.97
N ALA A 152 -7.52 7.45 23.95
CA ALA A 152 -7.15 6.28 23.10
C ALA A 152 -8.03 5.06 23.38
N GLU A 153 -8.29 4.76 24.65
CA GLU A 153 -9.09 3.60 25.04
C GLU A 153 -10.57 3.79 24.69
N ASP A 154 -11.11 4.99 24.89
CA ASP A 154 -12.51 5.31 24.54
C ASP A 154 -12.74 5.23 23.04
N LEU A 155 -11.80 5.73 22.24
CA LEU A 155 -11.86 5.63 20.78
C LEU A 155 -11.74 4.18 20.31
N ALA A 156 -10.83 3.39 20.88
CA ALA A 156 -10.71 1.97 20.59
C ALA A 156 -11.98 1.18 20.97
N ALA A 157 -12.64 1.55 22.07
CA ALA A 157 -13.91 0.95 22.51
C ALA A 157 -15.00 1.10 21.44
N THR A 158 -15.08 2.27 20.75
CA THR A 158 -16.07 2.46 19.66
C THR A 158 -15.88 1.49 18.51
N TYR A 159 -14.63 1.10 18.20
CA TYR A 159 -14.36 0.08 17.19
C TYR A 159 -14.69 -1.33 17.68
N ARG A 160 -14.44 -1.66 18.97
CA ARG A 160 -14.87 -2.94 19.54
C ARG A 160 -16.38 -3.08 19.50
N GLU A 161 -17.12 -2.04 19.87
CA GLU A 161 -18.58 -2.00 19.79
C GLU A 161 -19.05 -2.18 18.34
N LEU A 162 -18.46 -1.46 17.37
CA LEU A 162 -18.80 -1.64 15.96
C LEU A 162 -18.61 -3.08 15.48
N LEU A 163 -17.55 -3.77 15.91
CA LEU A 163 -17.29 -5.16 15.55
C LEU A 163 -18.30 -6.11 16.19
N ALA A 164 -18.61 -5.92 17.48
CA ALA A 164 -19.50 -6.77 18.23
C ALA A 164 -20.97 -6.58 17.82
N ASP A 165 -21.43 -5.35 17.70
CA ASP A 165 -22.86 -5.01 17.58
C ASP A 165 -23.28 -4.70 16.14
N GLY A 166 -22.32 -4.53 15.22
CA GLY A 166 -22.56 -4.02 13.86
C GLY A 166 -23.25 -4.98 12.90
N GLY A 167 -23.63 -6.23 13.30
CA GLY A 167 -24.30 -7.18 12.40
C GLY A 167 -24.22 -8.64 12.84
N ASP A 168 -24.77 -9.54 12.01
CA ASP A 168 -24.81 -10.98 12.24
C ASP A 168 -23.97 -11.72 11.18
N PRO A 169 -22.96 -12.54 11.59
CA PRO A 169 -22.50 -12.78 12.97
C PRO A 169 -21.69 -11.62 13.54
N PRO A 170 -21.62 -11.48 14.89
CA PRO A 170 -20.67 -10.57 15.53
C PRO A 170 -19.24 -11.05 15.24
N VAL A 171 -18.29 -10.10 15.15
CA VAL A 171 -16.87 -10.42 14.90
C VAL A 171 -16.00 -9.82 16.01
N ALA A 172 -14.91 -10.50 16.32
CA ALA A 172 -13.93 -10.09 17.35
C ALA A 172 -12.51 -10.12 16.75
N TRP A 173 -12.30 -9.28 15.74
CA TRP A 173 -10.98 -9.16 15.11
C TRP A 173 -9.98 -8.47 16.05
N PRO A 174 -8.70 -8.91 16.06
CA PRO A 174 -7.66 -8.27 16.86
C PRO A 174 -7.43 -6.82 16.43
N LEU A 175 -7.32 -5.93 17.43
CA LEU A 175 -7.06 -4.52 17.24
C LEU A 175 -5.59 -4.22 17.53
N HIS A 176 -4.92 -3.54 16.60
CA HIS A 176 -3.50 -3.19 16.68
C HIS A 176 -3.35 -1.65 16.64
N PRO A 177 -3.11 -0.98 17.77
CA PRO A 177 -2.77 0.43 17.77
C PRO A 177 -1.46 0.65 17.03
N CYS A 178 -1.44 1.58 16.06
CA CYS A 178 -0.23 1.91 15.33
C CYS A 178 -0.22 3.36 14.82
N SER A 179 0.97 3.85 14.48
CA SER A 179 1.14 5.09 13.75
C SER A 179 1.97 4.83 12.48
N ALA A 180 1.31 4.90 11.34
CA ALA A 180 1.97 4.85 10.05
C ALA A 180 2.93 6.02 9.81
N LEU A 181 2.83 7.10 10.60
CA LEU A 181 3.65 8.29 10.46
C LEU A 181 5.03 8.12 11.11
N ASN A 182 5.08 7.60 12.32
CA ASN A 182 6.30 7.47 13.13
C ASN A 182 6.78 6.02 13.34
N GLY A 183 5.96 5.02 12.98
CA GLY A 183 6.29 3.61 13.05
C GLY A 183 5.87 2.89 14.34
N ASP A 184 5.31 3.61 15.32
CA ASP A 184 4.87 3.00 16.58
C ASP A 184 3.84 1.90 16.33
N GLY A 185 4.00 0.73 16.97
CA GLY A 185 3.13 -0.44 16.84
C GLY A 185 3.16 -1.14 15.47
N CYS A 186 4.02 -0.67 14.55
CA CYS A 186 4.11 -1.27 13.21
C CYS A 186 4.82 -2.63 13.21
N GLN A 187 5.78 -2.83 14.09
CA GLN A 187 6.49 -4.11 14.18
C GLN A 187 5.57 -5.20 14.73
N GLU A 188 4.86 -4.92 15.81
CA GLU A 188 3.89 -5.83 16.43
C GLU A 188 2.76 -6.18 15.46
N LEU A 189 2.33 -5.21 14.65
CA LEU A 189 1.36 -5.45 13.58
C LEU A 189 1.91 -6.42 12.53
N VAL A 190 3.16 -6.24 12.08
CA VAL A 190 3.79 -7.14 11.10
C VAL A 190 3.92 -8.55 11.66
N GLU A 191 4.33 -8.70 12.91
CA GLU A 191 4.45 -10.01 13.58
C GLU A 191 3.09 -10.72 13.68
N ALA A 192 2.03 -9.98 14.03
CA ALA A 192 0.68 -10.52 14.08
C ALA A 192 0.18 -10.97 12.70
N LEU A 193 0.38 -10.16 11.66
CA LEU A 193 0.03 -10.53 10.29
C LEU A 193 0.82 -11.75 9.79
N ALA A 194 2.12 -11.80 10.09
CA ALA A 194 2.99 -12.90 9.69
C ALA A 194 2.60 -14.24 10.34
N ALA A 195 2.08 -14.20 11.58
CA ALA A 195 1.63 -15.40 12.29
C ALA A 195 0.48 -16.11 11.59
N ASP A 196 -0.38 -15.38 10.88
CA ASP A 196 -1.54 -15.92 10.16
C ASP A 196 -1.24 -16.27 8.70
N LEU A 197 -0.02 -15.97 8.19
CA LEU A 197 0.38 -16.40 6.85
C LEU A 197 0.68 -17.91 6.81
N PRO A 198 0.44 -18.57 5.68
CA PRO A 198 0.82 -19.95 5.50
C PRO A 198 2.35 -20.15 5.51
N PRO A 199 2.84 -21.33 5.94
CA PRO A 199 4.22 -21.73 5.67
C PRO A 199 4.51 -21.69 4.17
N GLY A 200 5.62 -21.07 3.79
CA GLY A 200 5.95 -20.94 2.37
C GLY A 200 7.37 -20.41 2.13
N PRO A 201 7.87 -20.53 0.90
CA PRO A 201 9.18 -20.01 0.51
C PRO A 201 9.11 -18.48 0.27
N LEU A 202 10.26 -17.86 0.00
CA LEU A 202 10.28 -16.52 -0.58
C LEU A 202 9.54 -16.50 -1.92
N LEU A 203 8.57 -15.60 -2.06
CA LEU A 203 7.79 -15.38 -3.29
C LEU A 203 8.50 -14.38 -4.22
N TYR A 204 9.28 -13.47 -3.64
CA TYR A 204 10.11 -12.48 -4.33
C TYR A 204 11.54 -12.53 -3.78
N PRO A 205 12.57 -12.08 -4.54
CA PRO A 205 13.90 -11.85 -3.99
C PRO A 205 13.85 -11.00 -2.72
N ALA A 206 14.71 -11.29 -1.75
CA ALA A 206 14.64 -10.71 -0.41
C ALA A 206 14.81 -9.17 -0.37
N ASP A 207 15.51 -8.62 -1.36
CA ASP A 207 15.76 -7.19 -1.54
C ASP A 207 14.68 -6.45 -2.36
N THR A 208 13.72 -7.19 -2.91
CA THR A 208 12.61 -6.61 -3.67
C THR A 208 11.61 -5.95 -2.73
N VAL A 209 11.30 -4.69 -2.95
CA VAL A 209 10.33 -3.93 -2.14
C VAL A 209 9.03 -3.59 -2.87
N SER A 210 9.03 -3.71 -4.20
CA SER A 210 7.84 -3.55 -5.05
C SER A 210 8.08 -4.21 -6.41
N ASP A 211 7.02 -4.74 -7.01
CA ASP A 211 7.01 -5.24 -8.39
C ASP A 211 6.45 -4.20 -9.38
N GLN A 212 6.22 -2.97 -8.89
CA GLN A 212 5.67 -1.91 -9.71
C GLN A 212 6.68 -1.43 -10.76
N PRO A 213 6.28 -1.31 -12.05
CA PRO A 213 7.13 -0.71 -13.06
C PRO A 213 7.61 0.69 -12.66
N GLU A 214 8.90 0.95 -12.81
CA GLU A 214 9.51 2.25 -12.46
C GLU A 214 8.76 3.43 -13.08
N GLN A 215 8.35 3.31 -14.34
CA GLN A 215 7.58 4.34 -15.03
C GLN A 215 6.30 4.71 -14.30
N LEU A 216 5.62 3.71 -13.70
CA LEU A 216 4.40 3.95 -12.95
C LEU A 216 4.68 4.69 -11.64
N LEU A 217 5.73 4.31 -10.92
CA LEU A 217 6.17 5.02 -9.72
C LEU A 217 6.50 6.47 -10.03
N LEU A 218 7.30 6.75 -11.07
CA LEU A 218 7.66 8.11 -11.46
C LEU A 218 6.44 8.95 -11.87
N ALA A 219 5.49 8.35 -12.61
CA ALA A 219 4.23 9.01 -12.96
C ALA A 219 3.43 9.37 -11.69
N GLU A 220 3.35 8.45 -10.72
CA GLU A 220 2.67 8.69 -9.45
C GLU A 220 3.36 9.79 -8.61
N LEU A 221 4.70 9.87 -8.58
CA LEU A 221 5.42 10.95 -7.89
C LEU A 221 5.09 12.33 -8.47
N ILE A 222 4.93 12.44 -9.78
CA ILE A 222 4.46 13.68 -10.42
C ILE A 222 3.00 13.95 -10.05
N ARG A 223 2.15 12.92 -10.09
CA ARG A 223 0.74 13.04 -9.74
C ARG A 223 0.55 13.48 -8.29
N GLU A 224 1.35 12.99 -7.36
CA GLU A 224 1.33 13.43 -5.96
C GLU A 224 1.53 14.94 -5.82
N GLN A 225 2.47 15.52 -6.57
CA GLN A 225 2.69 16.97 -6.55
C GLN A 225 1.49 17.73 -7.12
N VAL A 226 0.86 17.20 -8.16
CA VAL A 226 -0.39 17.79 -8.66
C VAL A 226 -1.48 17.73 -7.59
N LEU A 227 -1.68 16.59 -6.94
CA LEU A 227 -2.67 16.40 -5.86
C LEU A 227 -2.44 17.35 -4.68
N SER A 228 -1.18 17.61 -4.33
CA SER A 228 -0.82 18.48 -3.19
C SER A 228 -0.97 19.97 -3.50
N LEU A 229 -0.75 20.38 -4.75
CA LEU A 229 -0.71 21.78 -5.17
C LEU A 229 -2.00 22.27 -5.84
N THR A 230 -2.93 21.37 -6.16
CA THR A 230 -4.20 21.71 -6.80
C THR A 230 -5.40 21.31 -5.94
N ARG A 231 -6.56 21.87 -6.25
CA ARG A 231 -7.82 21.64 -5.51
C ARG A 231 -8.97 21.41 -6.47
N GLU A 232 -10.15 21.17 -5.91
CA GLU A 232 -11.42 21.00 -6.64
C GLU A 232 -11.36 19.81 -7.60
N GLU A 233 -11.70 20.00 -8.87
CA GLU A 233 -11.79 18.92 -9.86
C GLU A 233 -10.47 18.53 -10.53
N VAL A 234 -9.40 19.35 -10.43
CA VAL A 234 -8.12 19.09 -11.09
C VAL A 234 -7.48 17.80 -10.60
N PRO A 235 -7.38 17.54 -9.28
CA PRO A 235 -6.82 16.28 -8.75
C PRO A 235 -7.50 15.02 -9.31
N HIS A 236 -8.78 15.07 -9.56
CA HIS A 236 -9.58 13.93 -10.02
C HIS A 236 -9.48 13.70 -11.53
N SER A 237 -9.08 14.73 -12.31
CA SER A 237 -9.06 14.71 -13.78
C SER A 237 -7.66 14.57 -14.39
N VAL A 238 -6.63 14.41 -13.55
CA VAL A 238 -5.23 14.35 -13.97
C VAL A 238 -4.76 12.89 -14.12
N ALA A 239 -4.00 12.60 -15.18
CA ALA A 239 -3.15 11.43 -15.30
C ALA A 239 -1.74 11.87 -15.73
N VAL A 240 -0.77 11.01 -15.50
CA VAL A 240 0.62 11.27 -15.90
C VAL A 240 1.12 10.08 -16.71
N ARG A 241 1.80 10.38 -17.82
CA ARG A 241 2.48 9.39 -18.65
C ARG A 241 3.96 9.73 -18.72
N ILE A 242 4.80 8.77 -18.43
CA ILE A 242 6.22 8.85 -18.68
C ILE A 242 6.44 8.51 -20.15
N GLU A 243 7.05 9.43 -20.88
CA GLU A 243 7.34 9.26 -22.30
C GLU A 243 8.71 8.61 -22.50
N ARG A 244 9.68 8.99 -21.64
CA ARG A 244 11.06 8.53 -21.77
C ARG A 244 11.82 8.62 -20.45
N ILE A 245 12.66 7.63 -20.18
CA ILE A 245 13.66 7.61 -19.12
C ILE A 245 14.99 7.25 -19.80
N VAL A 246 16.02 8.05 -19.61
CA VAL A 246 17.35 7.78 -20.14
C VAL A 246 18.42 8.27 -19.17
N GLU A 247 19.52 7.56 -19.13
CA GLU A 247 20.75 8.09 -18.55
C GLU A 247 21.46 8.96 -19.58
N GLU A 248 21.85 10.14 -19.19
CA GLU A 248 22.59 11.08 -20.04
C GLU A 248 23.75 11.70 -19.28
N GLU A 249 24.83 11.99 -19.99
CA GLU A 249 25.93 12.75 -19.46
C GLU A 249 25.70 14.24 -19.68
N ALA A 250 25.69 15.03 -18.62
CA ALA A 250 25.59 16.49 -18.69
C ALA A 250 26.63 17.13 -17.79
N LYS A 251 27.47 17.97 -18.37
CA LYS A 251 28.56 18.70 -17.66
C LYS A 251 29.50 17.75 -16.90
N GLY A 252 29.85 16.59 -17.50
CA GLY A 252 30.74 15.59 -16.89
C GLY A 252 30.13 14.78 -15.73
N LYS A 253 28.80 14.77 -15.59
CA LYS A 253 28.09 13.99 -14.59
C LYS A 253 26.97 13.20 -15.25
N VAL A 254 26.82 11.94 -14.86
CA VAL A 254 25.71 11.11 -15.27
C VAL A 254 24.45 11.54 -14.48
N ARG A 255 23.34 11.70 -15.16
CA ARG A 255 22.04 11.99 -14.57
C ARG A 255 20.93 11.21 -15.27
N THR A 256 19.84 10.92 -14.56
CA THR A 256 18.63 10.37 -15.15
C THR A 256 17.76 11.49 -15.70
N ALA A 257 17.48 11.46 -16.99
CA ALA A 257 16.54 12.39 -17.63
C ALA A 257 15.18 11.72 -17.82
N VAL A 258 14.14 12.36 -17.29
CA VAL A 258 12.76 11.92 -17.34
C VAL A 258 11.92 12.92 -18.12
N LEU A 259 11.25 12.45 -19.17
CA LEU A 259 10.29 13.20 -19.95
C LEU A 259 8.88 12.70 -19.62
N ALA A 260 7.99 13.60 -19.20
CA ALA A 260 6.63 13.21 -18.80
C ALA A 260 5.58 14.20 -19.31
N THR A 261 4.38 13.66 -19.57
CA THR A 261 3.21 14.44 -19.97
C THR A 261 2.11 14.29 -18.91
N VAL A 262 1.67 15.43 -18.38
CA VAL A 262 0.51 15.53 -17.51
C VAL A 262 -0.73 15.72 -18.40
N LEU A 263 -1.68 14.78 -18.31
CA LEU A 263 -2.90 14.78 -19.09
C LEU A 263 -4.04 15.38 -18.28
N VAL A 264 -4.84 16.23 -18.88
CA VAL A 264 -6.06 16.82 -18.33
C VAL A 264 -7.19 16.78 -19.35
N GLU A 265 -8.44 16.92 -18.91
CA GLU A 265 -9.61 16.82 -19.80
C GLU A 265 -10.00 18.15 -20.45
N ARG A 266 -9.68 19.29 -19.81
CA ARG A 266 -10.12 20.62 -20.23
C ARG A 266 -9.00 21.64 -20.32
N SER A 267 -9.12 22.61 -21.21
CA SER A 267 -8.14 23.69 -21.35
C SER A 267 -8.03 24.56 -20.10
N SER A 268 -9.12 24.76 -19.33
CA SER A 268 -9.07 25.45 -18.03
C SER A 268 -8.16 24.74 -17.04
N GLN A 269 -8.22 23.42 -16.94
CA GLN A 269 -7.35 22.62 -16.09
C GLN A 269 -5.88 22.70 -16.51
N LYS A 270 -5.61 22.72 -17.84
CA LYS A 270 -4.26 22.99 -18.37
C LYS A 270 -3.75 24.35 -17.91
N GLY A 271 -4.58 25.39 -17.98
CA GLY A 271 -4.22 26.73 -17.50
C GLY A 271 -3.88 26.76 -16.01
N ILE A 272 -4.64 26.05 -15.17
CA ILE A 272 -4.39 25.92 -13.72
C ILE A 272 -3.04 25.22 -13.46
N LEU A 273 -2.76 24.10 -14.15
CA LEU A 273 -1.51 23.36 -13.99
C LEU A 273 -0.27 24.10 -14.47
N ILE A 274 -0.39 24.93 -15.50
CA ILE A 274 0.71 25.78 -15.93
C ILE A 274 0.90 26.92 -14.93
N GLY A 275 -0.18 27.57 -14.54
CA GLY A 275 -0.18 28.72 -13.65
C GLY A 275 0.38 29.98 -14.31
N LYS A 276 0.34 31.09 -13.58
CA LYS A 276 0.84 32.38 -14.08
C LYS A 276 2.35 32.27 -14.36
N GLY A 277 2.75 32.51 -15.62
CA GLY A 277 4.17 32.41 -16.03
C GLY A 277 4.82 31.05 -15.83
N GLY A 278 4.03 29.95 -15.77
CA GLY A 278 4.56 28.60 -15.58
C GLY A 278 4.93 28.23 -14.14
N GLN A 279 4.60 29.06 -13.16
CA GLN A 279 5.01 28.87 -11.76
C GLN A 279 4.46 27.58 -11.14
N MET A 280 3.21 27.20 -11.43
CA MET A 280 2.62 25.98 -10.89
C MET A 280 3.32 24.74 -11.45
N LEU A 281 3.52 24.67 -12.77
CA LEU A 281 4.20 23.56 -13.41
C LEU A 281 5.65 23.42 -12.93
N LYS A 282 6.33 24.54 -12.69
CA LYS A 282 7.68 24.58 -12.10
C LYS A 282 7.68 24.01 -10.68
N ALA A 283 6.71 24.37 -9.85
CA ALA A 283 6.58 23.86 -8.47
C ALA A 283 6.34 22.35 -8.47
N ILE A 284 5.40 21.85 -9.31
CA ILE A 284 5.14 20.43 -9.51
C ILE A 284 6.43 19.71 -9.92
N GLY A 285 7.14 20.22 -10.92
CA GLY A 285 8.39 19.63 -11.41
C GLY A 285 9.50 19.61 -10.36
N GLN A 286 9.64 20.66 -9.55
CA GLN A 286 10.62 20.70 -8.47
C GLN A 286 10.33 19.65 -7.38
N GLY A 287 9.09 19.57 -6.93
CA GLY A 287 8.69 18.59 -5.90
C GLY A 287 8.88 17.15 -6.39
N ALA A 288 8.40 16.83 -7.60
CA ALA A 288 8.56 15.50 -8.19
C ALA A 288 10.04 15.13 -8.37
N ARG A 289 10.86 16.03 -8.90
CA ARG A 289 12.30 15.82 -9.10
C ARG A 289 13.02 15.48 -7.80
N LEU A 290 12.71 16.18 -6.70
CA LEU A 290 13.34 15.92 -5.40
C LEU A 290 13.01 14.50 -4.88
N GLN A 291 11.81 14.01 -5.17
CA GLN A 291 11.43 12.63 -4.80
C GLN A 291 12.09 11.61 -5.72
N MET A 292 12.14 11.86 -7.02
CA MET A 292 12.82 10.99 -7.99
C MET A 292 14.32 10.86 -7.71
N GLN A 293 14.98 11.94 -7.23
CA GLN A 293 16.38 11.88 -6.81
C GLN A 293 16.62 10.87 -5.68
N LYS A 294 15.66 10.67 -4.81
CA LYS A 294 15.74 9.62 -3.75
C LYS A 294 15.54 8.22 -4.30
N VAL A 295 14.74 8.06 -5.35
CA VAL A 295 14.50 6.75 -6.00
C VAL A 295 15.71 6.30 -6.79
N PHE A 296 16.36 7.23 -7.52
CA PHE A 296 17.52 6.92 -8.34
C PHE A 296 18.87 7.04 -7.60
N ASP A 297 18.83 7.47 -6.34
CA ASP A 297 20.04 7.82 -5.56
C ASP A 297 21.02 8.70 -6.36
N GLY A 298 20.47 9.65 -7.14
CA GLY A 298 21.28 10.44 -8.05
C GLY A 298 20.58 11.68 -8.62
N PRO A 299 21.31 12.48 -9.42
CA PRO A 299 20.76 13.68 -10.02
C PRO A 299 19.73 13.35 -11.09
N VAL A 300 18.57 14.04 -11.04
CA VAL A 300 17.47 13.88 -12.00
C VAL A 300 17.22 15.18 -12.74
N TYR A 301 17.06 15.09 -14.06
CA TYR A 301 16.47 16.11 -14.90
C TYR A 301 15.04 15.71 -15.25
N LEU A 302 14.06 16.57 -14.95
CA LEU A 302 12.65 16.32 -15.22
C LEU A 302 12.10 17.39 -16.16
N GLU A 303 11.55 16.97 -17.28
CA GLU A 303 10.84 17.82 -18.23
C GLU A 303 9.35 17.43 -18.25
N LEU A 304 8.48 18.44 -18.03
CA LEU A 304 7.03 18.24 -17.92
C LEU A 304 6.28 19.00 -19.00
N PHE A 305 5.37 18.30 -19.67
CA PHE A 305 4.38 18.86 -20.58
C PHE A 305 2.97 18.70 -20.04
N VAL A 306 2.06 19.60 -20.42
CA VAL A 306 0.64 19.49 -20.11
C VAL A 306 -0.16 19.40 -21.39
N LYS A 307 -0.92 18.31 -21.54
CA LYS A 307 -1.72 18.02 -22.74
C LYS A 307 -3.20 17.88 -22.38
N VAL A 308 -4.06 18.50 -23.19
CA VAL A 308 -5.51 18.31 -23.08
C VAL A 308 -5.91 17.07 -23.87
N VAL A 309 -6.55 16.13 -23.21
CA VAL A 309 -7.08 14.90 -23.80
C VAL A 309 -8.52 14.72 -23.29
N PRO A 310 -9.52 15.19 -24.04
CA PRO A 310 -10.91 15.13 -23.60
C PRO A 310 -11.36 13.71 -23.30
N ASN A 311 -12.13 13.54 -22.23
CA ASN A 311 -12.80 12.28 -21.84
C ASN A 311 -11.83 11.07 -21.71
N TRP A 312 -10.55 11.30 -21.37
CA TRP A 312 -9.59 10.20 -21.27
C TRP A 312 -10.01 9.15 -20.22
N ARG A 313 -10.73 9.55 -19.16
CA ARG A 313 -11.24 8.66 -18.11
C ARG A 313 -12.32 7.70 -18.56
N SER A 314 -12.99 8.00 -19.66
CA SER A 314 -14.09 7.19 -20.22
C SER A 314 -13.63 6.31 -21.38
N HIS A 315 -12.34 6.35 -21.76
CA HIS A 315 -11.80 5.62 -22.91
C HIS A 315 -10.98 4.42 -22.42
N PRO A 316 -11.48 3.15 -22.58
CA PRO A 316 -10.78 1.96 -22.09
C PRO A 316 -9.35 1.81 -22.61
N GLY A 317 -9.10 2.10 -23.90
CA GLY A 317 -7.76 2.03 -24.48
C GLY A 317 -6.78 3.03 -23.86
N ARG A 318 -7.22 4.26 -23.58
CA ARG A 318 -6.39 5.27 -22.92
C ARG A 318 -6.11 4.95 -21.46
N LEU A 319 -7.09 4.36 -20.77
CA LEU A 319 -6.89 3.88 -19.41
C LEU A 319 -5.85 2.78 -19.37
N ALA A 320 -5.87 1.85 -20.32
CA ALA A 320 -4.87 0.79 -20.43
C ALA A 320 -3.45 1.33 -20.73
N GLU A 321 -3.33 2.31 -21.65
CA GLU A 321 -2.06 3.00 -21.95
C GLU A 321 -1.46 3.72 -20.73
N LEU A 322 -2.31 4.20 -19.82
CA LEU A 322 -1.93 4.88 -18.59
C LEU A 322 -1.70 3.93 -17.41
N GLY A 323 -1.77 2.62 -17.66
CA GLY A 323 -1.59 1.61 -16.62
C GLY A 323 -2.84 1.36 -15.77
N TYR A 324 -3.96 2.03 -16.05
CA TYR A 324 -5.24 1.79 -15.37
C TYR A 324 -5.96 0.60 -16.02
N ARG A 325 -5.45 -0.61 -15.78
CA ARG A 325 -6.10 -1.84 -16.24
C ARG A 325 -7.26 -2.14 -15.30
N GLY A 326 -8.49 -2.18 -15.83
CA GLY A 326 -9.60 -2.84 -15.14
C GLY A 326 -9.38 -4.34 -15.28
N ASP A 327 -9.39 -5.05 -14.17
CA ASP A 327 -9.49 -6.51 -14.13
C ASP A 327 -10.90 -6.91 -14.58
#